data_abc2d319883d19452f22e7debefd6ee1
#
_entry.id   abc2d319883d19452f22e7debefd6ee1
#
_cell.length_a   1.000
_cell.length_b   1.000
_cell.length_c   1.000
_cell.angle_alpha   90.00
_cell.angle_beta   90.00
_cell.angle_gamma   90.00
#
_symmetry.space_group_name_H-M   'P 1'
#
loop_
_entity.id
_entity.type
_entity.pdbx_description
1 polymer ?
#
loop_
_entity_poly.entity_id
_entity_poly.type
_entity_poly.pdbx_seq_one_letter_code
_entity_poly.pdbx_strand_id
1 'polypeptide(L)'
;MMEFAAYFLVCENVKDYEFYIWLTLQHNDFLKEHNFVLNTLPFNGGGDTIVDSINHIKRYFLLVVTDSDKKYINSSLGNTAAKVASHIESLGYQNVKTCWSYSMEAHEIENLIPLSLLKLVVGEKKIAIYEKINSKVFGDIFLKYFDFKEGFRESSYRSIKKNNYPQLSNYREMLLQIGKNDKSLAKSLHKVYNKNNDNVIVAGLGKTILGDTLTYLNTHNVSANAITIEKYQLNDWNEISRRVWSLGCAMSPQRV
;
A
#
# COMPACT_ATOMS: atom_id res chain seq x y z
N MET A 1 9.25 26.81 -29.35
CA MET A 1 9.93 25.75 -28.58
C MET A 1 8.83 25.07 -27.78
N MET A 2 8.43 23.84 -28.14
CA MET A 2 7.47 23.10 -27.31
C MET A 2 8.22 22.73 -26.02
N GLU A 3 7.86 23.33 -24.88
CA GLU A 3 8.27 22.78 -23.59
C GLU A 3 7.68 21.39 -23.49
N PHE A 4 8.52 20.38 -23.37
CA PHE A 4 8.06 19.02 -23.13
C PHE A 4 7.37 19.02 -21.76
N ALA A 5 6.08 18.72 -21.76
CA ALA A 5 5.36 18.56 -20.51
C ALA A 5 5.98 17.40 -19.74
N ALA A 6 6.53 17.66 -18.57
CA ALA A 6 7.02 16.60 -17.68
C ALA A 6 5.87 16.04 -16.84
N TYR A 7 5.85 14.73 -16.69
CA TYR A 7 4.84 13.96 -15.94
C TYR A 7 5.52 13.34 -14.73
N PHE A 8 5.11 13.75 -13.54
CA PHE A 8 5.71 13.29 -12.30
C PHE A 8 4.75 12.38 -11.53
N LEU A 9 5.25 11.22 -11.16
CA LEU A 9 4.64 10.39 -10.13
C LEU A 9 5.34 10.71 -8.80
N VAL A 10 4.61 11.39 -7.91
CA VAL A 10 5.10 11.85 -6.61
C VAL A 10 4.72 10.80 -5.56
N CYS A 11 5.73 10.28 -4.88
CA CYS A 11 5.59 9.27 -3.82
C CYS A 11 6.36 9.70 -2.58
N GLU A 12 6.15 9.03 -1.47
CA GLU A 12 6.89 9.32 -0.24
C GLU A 12 8.38 9.00 -0.39
N ASN A 13 8.71 7.92 -1.14
CA ASN A 13 10.08 7.55 -1.45
C ASN A 13 10.21 6.90 -2.85
N VAL A 14 11.46 6.71 -3.32
CA VAL A 14 11.73 6.15 -4.65
C VAL A 14 11.27 4.69 -4.78
N LYS A 15 11.31 3.91 -3.70
CA LYS A 15 10.86 2.51 -3.72
C LYS A 15 9.37 2.39 -3.99
N ASP A 16 8.58 3.35 -3.48
CA ASP A 16 7.15 3.39 -3.75
C ASP A 16 6.90 3.59 -5.25
N TYR A 17 7.64 4.53 -5.87
CA TYR A 17 7.59 4.74 -7.31
C TYR A 17 7.89 3.45 -8.09
N GLU A 18 9.00 2.78 -7.78
CA GLU A 18 9.41 1.55 -8.45
C GLU A 18 8.32 0.47 -8.33
N PHE A 19 7.71 0.34 -7.16
CA PHE A 19 6.64 -0.62 -6.93
C PHE A 19 5.37 -0.26 -7.69
N TYR A 20 4.95 1.02 -7.75
CA TYR A 20 3.77 1.43 -8.49
C TYR A 20 3.95 1.27 -10.01
N ILE A 21 5.14 1.51 -10.54
CA ILE A 21 5.45 1.21 -11.95
C ILE A 21 5.35 -0.29 -12.20
N TRP A 22 5.98 -1.10 -11.36
CA TRP A 22 5.90 -2.56 -11.48
C TRP A 22 4.45 -3.06 -11.39
N LEU A 23 3.69 -2.62 -10.39
CA LEU A 23 2.27 -2.95 -10.22
C LEU A 23 1.45 -2.61 -11.47
N THR A 24 1.66 -1.42 -12.02
CA THR A 24 0.94 -0.95 -13.20
C THR A 24 1.24 -1.83 -14.42
N LEU A 25 2.50 -2.17 -14.62
CA LEU A 25 2.92 -3.08 -15.70
C LEU A 25 2.38 -4.50 -15.50
N GLN A 26 2.32 -5.00 -14.26
CA GLN A 26 1.77 -6.32 -13.97
C GLN A 26 0.25 -6.39 -14.15
N HIS A 27 -0.46 -5.35 -13.82
CA HIS A 27 -1.92 -5.32 -13.86
C HIS A 27 -2.49 -5.00 -15.23
N ASN A 28 -1.67 -4.55 -16.17
CA ASN A 28 -2.12 -4.12 -17.50
C ASN A 28 -1.55 -5.01 -18.60
N ASP A 29 -2.31 -6.02 -19.02
CA ASP A 29 -1.90 -6.95 -20.06
C ASP A 29 -1.57 -6.26 -21.39
N PHE A 30 -2.32 -5.20 -21.73
CA PHE A 30 -2.06 -4.41 -22.92
C PHE A 30 -0.65 -3.79 -22.94
N LEU A 31 -0.19 -3.28 -21.81
CA LEU A 31 1.16 -2.72 -21.69
C LEU A 31 2.23 -3.80 -21.85
N LYS A 32 1.99 -4.99 -21.32
CA LYS A 32 2.90 -6.13 -21.45
C LYS A 32 2.99 -6.62 -22.90
N GLU A 33 1.86 -6.80 -23.56
CA GLU A 33 1.79 -7.33 -24.92
C GLU A 33 2.43 -6.41 -25.96
N HIS A 34 2.42 -5.08 -25.69
CA HIS A 34 2.87 -4.08 -26.66
C HIS A 34 4.20 -3.41 -26.28
N ASN A 35 4.90 -3.87 -25.24
CA ASN A 35 6.18 -3.34 -24.78
C ASN A 35 6.16 -1.81 -24.55
N PHE A 36 5.09 -1.29 -23.97
CA PHE A 36 5.01 0.13 -23.63
C PHE A 36 5.90 0.47 -22.45
N VAL A 37 6.59 1.58 -22.56
CA VAL A 37 7.32 2.21 -21.45
C VAL A 37 6.47 3.33 -20.87
N LEU A 38 6.27 3.33 -19.57
CA LEU A 38 5.60 4.41 -18.87
C LEU A 38 6.56 5.61 -18.76
N ASN A 39 6.21 6.71 -19.40
CA ASN A 39 7.03 7.92 -19.40
C ASN A 39 6.67 8.83 -18.21
N THR A 40 6.92 8.37 -17.00
CA THR A 40 6.77 9.14 -15.77
C THR A 40 8.11 9.34 -15.11
N LEU A 41 8.31 10.51 -14.50
CA LEU A 41 9.50 10.81 -13.73
C LEU A 41 9.22 10.60 -12.24
N PRO A 42 10.12 9.93 -11.52
CA PRO A 42 10.00 9.82 -10.07
C PRO A 42 10.22 11.18 -9.40
N PHE A 43 9.40 11.49 -8.42
CA PHE A 43 9.65 12.62 -7.55
C PHE A 43 9.45 12.21 -6.09
N ASN A 44 10.52 12.34 -5.31
CA ASN A 44 10.49 11.99 -3.89
C ASN A 44 9.84 13.12 -3.10
N GLY A 45 8.66 12.85 -2.53
CA GLY A 45 7.91 13.80 -1.72
C GLY A 45 8.46 13.98 -0.30
N GLY A 46 9.18 12.98 0.23
CA GLY A 46 9.80 13.06 1.55
C GLY A 46 8.81 13.09 2.72
N GLY A 47 7.71 12.35 2.66
CA GLY A 47 6.73 12.27 3.73
C GLY A 47 6.17 13.65 4.14
N ASP A 48 6.57 14.17 5.30
CA ASP A 48 6.06 15.47 5.82
C ASP A 48 6.34 16.68 4.91
N THR A 49 7.33 16.61 4.02
CA THR A 49 7.72 17.68 3.09
C THR A 49 7.06 17.56 1.71
N ILE A 50 6.19 16.58 1.50
CA ILE A 50 5.57 16.29 0.21
C ILE A 50 4.78 17.49 -0.37
N VAL A 51 4.12 18.28 0.49
CA VAL A 51 3.38 19.48 0.08
C VAL A 51 4.32 20.56 -0.47
N ASP A 52 5.47 20.77 0.16
CA ASP A 52 6.48 21.71 -0.33
C ASP A 52 7.03 21.23 -1.67
N SER A 53 7.29 19.94 -1.79
CA SER A 53 7.72 19.30 -3.03
C SER A 53 6.72 19.54 -4.17
N ILE A 54 5.41 19.37 -3.93
CA ILE A 54 4.35 19.65 -4.91
C ILE A 54 4.40 21.11 -5.34
N ASN A 55 4.57 22.06 -4.42
CA ASN A 55 4.62 23.49 -4.74
C ASN A 55 5.74 23.85 -5.71
N HIS A 56 6.88 23.16 -5.64
CA HIS A 56 8.00 23.39 -6.57
C HIS A 56 7.71 22.91 -7.98
N ILE A 57 6.88 21.87 -8.15
CA ILE A 57 6.65 21.23 -9.45
C ILE A 57 5.19 21.33 -9.94
N LYS A 58 4.31 22.07 -9.25
CA LYS A 58 2.86 22.17 -9.59
C LYS A 58 2.53 22.71 -10.99
N ARG A 59 3.50 23.27 -11.71
CA ARG A 59 3.37 23.67 -13.12
C ARG A 59 3.38 22.51 -14.10
N TYR A 60 3.81 21.33 -13.66
CA TYR A 60 3.84 20.10 -14.43
C TYR A 60 2.62 19.23 -14.16
N PHE A 61 2.49 18.14 -14.89
CA PHE A 61 1.46 17.14 -14.61
C PHE A 61 1.91 16.23 -13.48
N LEU A 62 1.15 16.19 -12.40
CA LEU A 62 1.48 15.47 -11.19
C LEU A 62 0.39 14.45 -10.83
N LEU A 63 0.80 13.25 -10.50
CA LEU A 63 0.01 12.31 -9.72
C LEU A 63 0.72 12.07 -8.40
N VAL A 64 0.07 12.40 -7.30
CA VAL A 64 0.59 12.16 -5.94
C VAL A 64 -0.11 10.94 -5.38
N VAL A 65 0.65 9.90 -5.04
CA VAL A 65 0.13 8.69 -4.39
C VAL A 65 0.67 8.62 -2.97
N THR A 66 -0.23 8.46 -1.99
CA THR A 66 0.12 8.42 -0.56
C THR A 66 -0.46 7.20 0.11
N ASP A 67 0.23 6.73 1.14
CA ASP A 67 -0.31 5.80 2.12
C ASP A 67 -1.52 6.40 2.82
N SER A 68 -2.47 5.59 3.24
CA SER A 68 -3.62 6.10 3.99
C SER A 68 -3.38 6.18 5.49
N ASP A 69 -2.47 5.38 6.02
CA ASP A 69 -2.24 5.14 7.46
C ASP A 69 -3.51 4.73 8.23
N LYS A 70 -4.54 4.29 7.53
CA LYS A 70 -5.79 3.85 8.14
C LYS A 70 -5.59 2.57 8.92
N LYS A 71 -6.09 2.54 10.13
CA LYS A 71 -6.02 1.37 11.02
C LYS A 71 -7.27 0.50 10.99
N TYR A 72 -8.35 1.00 10.36
CA TYR A 72 -9.64 0.31 10.16
C TYR A 72 -10.50 1.13 9.18
N ILE A 73 -11.58 0.55 8.68
CA ILE A 73 -12.37 1.07 7.55
C ILE A 73 -12.84 2.52 7.71
N ASN A 74 -13.19 2.96 8.91
CA ASN A 74 -13.71 4.30 9.19
C ASN A 74 -12.69 5.21 9.90
N SER A 75 -11.42 4.81 9.96
CA SER A 75 -10.41 5.70 10.51
C SER A 75 -10.11 6.85 9.55
N SER A 76 -9.73 8.00 10.11
CA SER A 76 -9.24 9.13 9.33
C SER A 76 -7.99 8.75 8.55
N LEU A 77 -7.73 9.48 7.47
CA LEU A 77 -6.44 9.44 6.79
C LEU A 77 -5.32 9.87 7.74
N GLY A 78 -4.14 9.33 7.52
CA GLY A 78 -2.92 9.81 8.15
C GLY A 78 -2.60 11.26 7.78
N ASN A 79 -1.69 11.87 8.55
CA ASN A 79 -1.39 13.29 8.40
C ASN A 79 -0.88 13.66 7.00
N THR A 80 -0.01 12.84 6.41
CA THR A 80 0.55 13.08 5.07
C THR A 80 -0.55 13.08 4.01
N ALA A 81 -1.36 12.02 3.98
CA ALA A 81 -2.46 11.90 3.03
C ALA A 81 -3.49 13.03 3.16
N ALA A 82 -3.87 13.37 4.39
CA ALA A 82 -4.81 14.46 4.65
C ALA A 82 -4.28 15.82 4.20
N LYS A 83 -3.01 16.14 4.49
CA LYS A 83 -2.35 17.37 4.03
C LYS A 83 -2.28 17.44 2.50
N VAL A 84 -1.90 16.35 1.83
CA VAL A 84 -1.83 16.27 0.36
C VAL A 84 -3.21 16.48 -0.25
N ALA A 85 -4.24 15.77 0.23
CA ALA A 85 -5.59 15.88 -0.29
C ALA A 85 -6.11 17.34 -0.19
N SER A 86 -5.98 17.96 0.98
CA SER A 86 -6.38 19.35 1.21
C SER A 86 -5.59 20.34 0.35
N HIS A 87 -4.27 20.09 0.17
CA HIS A 87 -3.44 20.97 -0.65
C HIS A 87 -3.81 20.87 -2.14
N ILE A 88 -3.99 19.66 -2.70
CA ILE A 88 -4.42 19.48 -4.09
C ILE A 88 -5.80 20.11 -4.34
N GLU A 89 -6.73 19.98 -3.39
CA GLU A 89 -8.02 20.66 -3.46
C GLU A 89 -7.85 22.19 -3.53
N SER A 90 -6.98 22.76 -2.68
CA SER A 90 -6.69 24.20 -2.69
C SER A 90 -6.08 24.67 -4.03
N LEU A 91 -5.24 23.86 -4.65
CA LEU A 91 -4.70 24.16 -6.00
C LEU A 91 -5.80 24.13 -7.06
N GLY A 92 -6.78 23.25 -6.94
CA GLY A 92 -7.97 23.21 -7.81
C GLY A 92 -8.75 24.53 -7.78
N TYR A 93 -8.95 25.13 -6.59
CA TYR A 93 -9.55 26.47 -6.46
C TYR A 93 -8.71 27.59 -7.10
N GLN A 94 -7.40 27.40 -7.20
CA GLN A 94 -6.48 28.31 -7.92
C GLN A 94 -6.39 28.03 -9.43
N ASN A 95 -7.30 27.20 -9.99
CA ASN A 95 -7.31 26.76 -11.38
C ASN A 95 -6.07 25.94 -11.82
N VAL A 96 -5.33 25.35 -10.92
CA VAL A 96 -4.25 24.41 -11.22
C VAL A 96 -4.86 23.03 -11.49
N LYS A 97 -5.05 22.69 -12.77
CA LYS A 97 -5.71 21.44 -13.19
C LYS A 97 -4.73 20.34 -13.58
N THR A 98 -3.46 20.47 -13.22
CA THR A 98 -2.39 19.54 -13.57
C THR A 98 -1.95 18.65 -12.41
N CYS A 99 -2.59 18.81 -11.25
CA CYS A 99 -2.25 18.09 -10.04
C CYS A 99 -3.41 17.19 -9.59
N TRP A 100 -3.13 15.91 -9.37
CA TRP A 100 -4.09 14.94 -8.84
C TRP A 100 -3.47 14.20 -7.67
N SER A 101 -4.31 13.75 -6.75
CA SER A 101 -3.88 12.86 -5.66
C SER A 101 -4.73 11.60 -5.62
N TYR A 102 -4.11 10.56 -5.10
CA TYR A 102 -4.77 9.32 -4.71
C TYR A 102 -4.20 8.86 -3.37
N SER A 103 -5.03 8.80 -2.35
CA SER A 103 -4.70 8.12 -1.11
C SER A 103 -5.28 6.73 -1.17
N MET A 104 -4.44 5.71 -1.06
CA MET A 104 -4.90 4.31 -1.15
C MET A 104 -5.90 4.00 -0.04
N GLU A 105 -6.71 2.98 -0.24
CA GLU A 105 -7.64 2.51 0.77
C GLU A 105 -6.94 1.64 1.82
N ALA A 106 -5.93 0.88 1.40
CA ALA A 106 -5.09 0.07 2.27
C ALA A 106 -4.24 0.93 3.21
N HIS A 107 -3.75 0.35 4.30
CA HIS A 107 -2.96 1.06 5.31
C HIS A 107 -1.71 1.70 4.72
N GLU A 108 -0.88 0.90 4.08
CA GLU A 108 0.42 1.30 3.50
C GLU A 108 0.67 0.54 2.20
N ILE A 109 1.68 0.95 1.44
CA ILE A 109 2.07 0.32 0.18
C ILE A 109 2.39 -1.17 0.35
N GLU A 110 2.92 -1.60 1.50
CA GLU A 110 3.20 -3.00 1.80
C GLU A 110 1.95 -3.88 1.76
N ASN A 111 0.77 -3.31 2.04
CA ASN A 111 -0.51 -4.02 1.93
C ASN A 111 -0.88 -4.35 0.47
N LEU A 112 -0.24 -3.69 -0.49
CA LEU A 112 -0.44 -3.96 -1.92
C LEU A 112 0.44 -5.09 -2.45
N ILE A 113 1.43 -5.56 -1.68
CA ILE A 113 2.27 -6.67 -2.08
C ILE A 113 1.47 -7.97 -1.93
N PRO A 114 1.22 -8.73 -3.02
CA PRO A 114 0.44 -9.97 -2.94
C PRO A 114 1.08 -11.00 -2.01
N LEU A 115 0.26 -11.73 -1.25
CA LEU A 115 0.77 -12.78 -0.35
C LEU A 115 1.58 -13.84 -1.09
N SER A 116 1.20 -14.16 -2.33
CA SER A 116 1.96 -15.07 -3.20
C SER A 116 3.37 -14.55 -3.50
N LEU A 117 3.54 -13.24 -3.72
CA LEU A 117 4.85 -12.62 -3.91
C LEU A 117 5.63 -12.55 -2.59
N LEU A 118 4.99 -12.13 -1.50
CA LEU A 118 5.61 -12.16 -0.17
C LEU A 118 6.12 -13.55 0.20
N LYS A 119 5.39 -14.62 -0.18
CA LYS A 119 5.81 -16.01 0.02
C LYS A 119 7.14 -16.32 -0.66
N LEU A 120 7.35 -15.80 -1.87
CA LEU A 120 8.61 -15.95 -2.60
C LEU A 120 9.77 -15.18 -1.94
N VAL A 121 9.48 -14.01 -1.37
CA VAL A 121 10.48 -13.12 -0.75
C VAL A 121 10.91 -13.60 0.63
N VAL A 122 9.96 -13.90 1.52
CA VAL A 122 10.25 -14.20 2.94
C VAL A 122 10.06 -15.67 3.32
N GLY A 123 9.56 -16.49 2.42
CA GLY A 123 9.37 -17.93 2.58
C GLY A 123 7.99 -18.28 3.16
N GLU A 124 7.55 -19.49 2.81
CA GLU A 124 6.22 -20.03 3.14
C GLU A 124 5.89 -20.01 4.63
N LYS A 125 6.85 -20.36 5.47
CA LYS A 125 6.64 -20.45 6.92
C LYS A 125 6.22 -19.11 7.54
N LYS A 126 6.76 -17.99 7.06
CA LYS A 126 6.41 -16.66 7.56
C LYS A 126 5.05 -16.20 7.03
N ILE A 127 4.67 -16.59 5.82
CA ILE A 127 3.41 -16.17 5.20
C ILE A 127 2.22 -17.03 5.65
N ALA A 128 2.42 -18.22 6.10
CA ALA A 128 1.35 -19.16 6.49
C ALA A 128 0.31 -18.56 7.46
N ILE A 129 0.70 -17.65 8.34
CA ILE A 129 -0.24 -16.99 9.27
C ILE A 129 -1.16 -16.02 8.53
N TYR A 130 -0.64 -15.27 7.56
CA TYR A 130 -1.42 -14.29 6.77
C TYR A 130 -2.36 -15.02 5.80
N GLU A 131 -1.94 -16.12 5.18
CA GLU A 131 -2.80 -17.00 4.36
C GLU A 131 -3.97 -17.54 5.18
N LYS A 132 -3.70 -18.01 6.42
CA LYS A 132 -4.76 -18.44 7.35
C LYS A 132 -5.71 -17.31 7.71
N ILE A 133 -5.20 -16.09 7.94
CA ILE A 133 -6.02 -14.92 8.21
C ILE A 133 -6.87 -14.61 6.98
N ASN A 134 -6.27 -14.51 5.80
CA ASN A 134 -6.95 -14.19 4.55
C ASN A 134 -8.10 -15.16 4.22
N SER A 135 -7.96 -16.43 4.60
CA SER A 135 -9.01 -17.45 4.42
C SER A 135 -10.24 -17.29 5.33
N LYS A 136 -10.24 -16.34 6.27
CA LYS A 136 -11.34 -16.11 7.20
C LYS A 136 -12.26 -14.98 6.73
N VAL A 137 -13.52 -14.99 7.21
CA VAL A 137 -14.58 -14.05 6.79
C VAL A 137 -14.19 -12.59 6.89
N PHE A 138 -13.40 -12.20 7.90
CA PHE A 138 -12.92 -10.81 8.08
C PHE A 138 -11.42 -10.67 7.81
N GLY A 139 -10.80 -11.68 7.21
CA GLY A 139 -9.37 -11.71 7.01
C GLY A 139 -8.90 -10.68 5.99
N ASP A 140 -9.64 -10.52 4.92
CA ASP A 140 -9.40 -9.54 3.88
C ASP A 140 -9.41 -8.10 4.44
N ILE A 141 -10.44 -7.75 5.24
CA ILE A 141 -10.54 -6.44 5.87
C ILE A 141 -9.43 -6.25 6.91
N PHE A 142 -9.10 -7.30 7.68
CA PHE A 142 -8.02 -7.23 8.65
C PHE A 142 -6.67 -6.96 7.97
N LEU A 143 -6.35 -7.71 6.89
CA LEU A 143 -5.10 -7.55 6.15
C LEU A 143 -5.01 -6.22 5.40
N LYS A 144 -6.13 -5.66 4.96
CA LYS A 144 -6.18 -4.33 4.32
C LYS A 144 -5.62 -3.23 5.22
N TYR A 145 -5.82 -3.33 6.54
CA TYR A 145 -5.38 -2.34 7.53
C TYR A 145 -4.30 -2.87 8.48
N PHE A 146 -3.69 -3.99 8.12
CA PHE A 146 -2.61 -4.59 8.88
C PHE A 146 -1.29 -3.86 8.59
N ASP A 147 -0.56 -3.50 9.64
CA ASP A 147 0.79 -2.97 9.49
C ASP A 147 1.76 -4.13 9.19
N PHE A 148 2.10 -4.31 7.91
CA PHE A 148 3.03 -5.37 7.50
C PHE A 148 4.46 -5.12 7.95
N LYS A 149 4.84 -3.89 8.30
CA LYS A 149 6.16 -3.57 8.85
C LYS A 149 6.28 -3.95 10.31
N GLU A 150 5.38 -3.45 11.15
CA GLU A 150 5.47 -3.58 12.61
C GLU A 150 4.63 -4.72 13.17
N GLY A 151 3.59 -5.14 12.47
CA GLY A 151 2.64 -6.15 12.89
C GLY A 151 1.47 -5.60 13.71
N PHE A 152 0.57 -6.47 14.11
CA PHE A 152 -0.59 -6.14 14.92
C PHE A 152 -0.25 -6.31 16.41
N ARG A 153 -0.32 -5.20 17.15
CA ARG A 153 0.06 -5.11 18.55
C ARG A 153 -1.14 -4.93 19.47
N GLU A 154 -0.94 -5.13 20.76
CA GLU A 154 -1.95 -4.82 21.78
C GLU A 154 -2.38 -3.37 21.79
N SER A 155 -1.44 -2.43 21.52
CA SER A 155 -1.75 -1.01 21.39
C SER A 155 -2.71 -0.73 20.24
N SER A 156 -2.51 -1.38 19.09
CA SER A 156 -3.42 -1.31 17.94
C SER A 156 -4.81 -1.82 18.31
N TYR A 157 -4.86 -2.98 18.99
CA TYR A 157 -6.12 -3.54 19.48
C TYR A 157 -6.85 -2.60 20.44
N ARG A 158 -6.13 -2.02 21.42
CA ARG A 158 -6.70 -1.06 22.38
C ARG A 158 -7.19 0.22 21.70
N SER A 159 -6.47 0.72 20.70
CA SER A 159 -6.86 1.90 19.92
C SER A 159 -8.17 1.67 19.18
N ILE A 160 -8.29 0.53 18.47
CA ILE A 160 -9.51 0.14 17.77
C ILE A 160 -10.68 -0.01 18.76
N LYS A 161 -10.46 -0.64 19.91
CA LYS A 161 -11.48 -0.79 20.98
C LYS A 161 -11.96 0.53 21.52
N LYS A 162 -11.05 1.49 21.76
CA LYS A 162 -11.40 2.83 22.28
C LYS A 162 -12.32 3.59 21.32
N ASN A 163 -12.15 3.38 20.02
CA ASN A 163 -12.94 4.03 18.95
C ASN A 163 -14.25 3.29 18.63
N ASN A 164 -14.65 2.32 19.44
CA ASN A 164 -15.91 1.54 19.29
C ASN A 164 -16.08 0.96 17.89
N TYR A 165 -15.00 0.47 17.28
CA TYR A 165 -15.06 -0.16 15.98
C TYR A 165 -15.85 -1.49 16.05
N PRO A 166 -17.01 -1.61 15.38
CA PRO A 166 -17.91 -2.75 15.57
C PRO A 166 -17.28 -4.10 15.21
N GLN A 167 -16.37 -4.11 14.24
CA GLN A 167 -15.73 -5.32 13.75
C GLN A 167 -14.58 -5.83 14.66
N LEU A 168 -14.23 -5.11 15.72
CA LEU A 168 -13.17 -5.54 16.61
C LEU A 168 -13.42 -6.90 17.26
N SER A 169 -14.68 -7.16 17.63
CA SER A 169 -15.10 -8.47 18.16
C SER A 169 -14.83 -9.58 17.13
N ASN A 170 -15.11 -9.30 15.86
CA ASN A 170 -14.90 -10.22 14.75
C ASN A 170 -13.40 -10.51 14.54
N TYR A 171 -12.55 -9.49 14.62
CA TYR A 171 -11.09 -9.68 14.54
C TYR A 171 -10.57 -10.53 15.69
N ARG A 172 -11.04 -10.26 16.91
CA ARG A 172 -10.67 -11.06 18.09
C ARG A 172 -11.10 -12.51 17.93
N GLU A 173 -12.34 -12.75 17.54
CA GLU A 173 -12.87 -14.10 17.35
C GLU A 173 -12.10 -14.85 16.25
N MET A 174 -11.87 -14.21 15.11
CA MET A 174 -11.07 -14.75 14.01
C MET A 174 -9.67 -15.17 14.49
N LEU A 175 -8.97 -14.29 15.19
CA LEU A 175 -7.63 -14.55 15.70
C LEU A 175 -7.63 -15.69 16.76
N LEU A 176 -8.66 -15.76 17.60
CA LEU A 176 -8.82 -16.86 18.56
C LEU A 176 -9.08 -18.20 17.87
N GLN A 177 -9.89 -18.21 16.78
CA GLN A 177 -10.11 -19.43 15.99
C GLN A 177 -8.83 -19.94 15.33
N ILE A 178 -8.01 -19.03 14.78
CA ILE A 178 -6.70 -19.37 14.22
C ILE A 178 -5.77 -19.88 15.34
N GLY A 179 -5.76 -19.20 16.48
CA GLY A 179 -4.94 -19.53 17.65
C GLY A 179 -5.23 -20.90 18.28
N LYS A 180 -6.44 -21.47 18.09
CA LYS A 180 -6.72 -22.84 18.53
C LYS A 180 -5.76 -23.86 17.91
N ASN A 181 -5.29 -23.58 16.70
CA ASN A 181 -4.37 -24.43 15.94
C ASN A 181 -2.94 -23.87 15.88
N ASP A 182 -2.69 -22.71 16.50
CA ASP A 182 -1.40 -22.04 16.55
C ASP A 182 -1.08 -21.59 17.97
N LYS A 183 -0.21 -22.38 18.64
CA LYS A 183 0.14 -22.16 20.06
C LYS A 183 0.82 -20.79 20.29
N SER A 184 1.54 -20.26 19.31
CA SER A 184 2.23 -18.96 19.40
C SER A 184 1.21 -17.84 19.44
N LEU A 185 0.27 -17.84 18.49
CA LEU A 185 -0.81 -16.85 18.43
C LEU A 185 -1.74 -16.95 19.65
N ALA A 186 -2.09 -18.16 20.08
CA ALA A 186 -2.90 -18.38 21.29
C ALA A 186 -2.24 -17.75 22.53
N LYS A 187 -0.92 -17.97 22.71
CA LYS A 187 -0.14 -17.39 23.81
C LYS A 187 -0.12 -15.86 23.76
N SER A 188 0.01 -15.28 22.58
CA SER A 188 -0.01 -13.82 22.39
C SER A 188 -1.38 -13.24 22.71
N LEU A 189 -2.47 -13.87 22.25
CA LEU A 189 -3.84 -13.42 22.52
C LEU A 189 -4.21 -13.49 24.02
N HIS A 190 -3.69 -14.48 24.76
CA HIS A 190 -3.90 -14.56 26.20
C HIS A 190 -3.17 -13.45 26.99
N LYS A 191 -2.08 -12.90 26.45
CA LYS A 191 -1.31 -11.81 27.10
C LYS A 191 -1.95 -10.43 26.95
N VAL A 192 -2.91 -10.24 26.04
CA VAL A 192 -3.58 -8.94 25.73
C VAL A 192 -4.20 -8.25 26.95
N TYR A 193 -4.33 -8.94 28.09
CA TYR A 193 -4.93 -8.40 29.30
C TYR A 193 -3.93 -7.77 30.28
N ASN A 194 -2.63 -7.82 30.00
CA ASN A 194 -1.63 -7.29 30.92
C ASN A 194 -1.27 -5.83 30.55
N LYS A 195 -1.66 -4.87 31.36
CA LYS A 195 -1.70 -3.43 31.07
C LYS A 195 -0.35 -2.75 30.72
N ASN A 196 0.77 -3.39 30.97
CA ASN A 196 2.09 -2.74 30.94
C ASN A 196 2.99 -3.12 29.76
N ASN A 197 2.60 -4.06 28.92
CA ASN A 197 3.43 -4.49 27.78
C ASN A 197 2.68 -4.36 26.47
N ASP A 198 3.29 -3.74 25.46
CA ASP A 198 2.77 -3.69 24.09
C ASP A 198 3.23 -4.93 23.30
N ASN A 199 2.63 -6.08 23.61
CA ASN A 199 3.01 -7.34 22.96
C ASN A 199 2.54 -7.39 21.50
N VAL A 200 3.34 -8.05 20.68
CA VAL A 200 2.97 -8.38 19.29
C VAL A 200 1.98 -9.54 19.31
N ILE A 201 0.81 -9.35 18.70
CA ILE A 201 -0.23 -10.37 18.53
C ILE A 201 0.02 -11.15 17.23
N VAL A 202 0.17 -10.43 16.12
CA VAL A 202 0.58 -10.98 14.82
C VAL A 202 1.84 -10.23 14.41
N ALA A 203 2.93 -10.95 14.20
CA ALA A 203 4.20 -10.33 13.82
C ALA A 203 4.11 -9.66 12.45
N GLY A 204 4.82 -8.55 12.25
CA GLY A 204 5.06 -7.96 10.95
C GLY A 204 6.17 -8.70 10.19
N LEU A 205 6.40 -8.27 8.97
CA LEU A 205 7.46 -8.81 8.10
C LEU A 205 8.76 -8.00 8.17
N GLY A 206 8.70 -6.81 8.78
CA GLY A 206 9.84 -5.90 8.95
C GLY A 206 9.85 -4.71 8.00
N LYS A 207 10.57 -3.66 8.39
CA LYS A 207 10.61 -2.37 7.69
C LYS A 207 11.25 -2.43 6.29
N THR A 208 11.96 -3.48 5.97
CA THR A 208 12.67 -3.65 4.69
C THR A 208 11.83 -4.38 3.65
N ILE A 209 10.63 -4.87 4.00
CA ILE A 209 9.86 -5.81 3.16
C ILE A 209 9.59 -5.29 1.73
N LEU A 210 9.28 -4.01 1.56
CA LEU A 210 9.13 -3.42 0.23
C LEU A 210 10.45 -3.45 -0.56
N GLY A 211 11.55 -3.05 0.07
CA GLY A 211 12.88 -3.11 -0.55
C GLY A 211 13.33 -4.52 -0.90
N ASP A 212 13.06 -5.48 -0.02
CA ASP A 212 13.37 -6.90 -0.24
C ASP A 212 12.54 -7.45 -1.41
N THR A 213 11.27 -7.03 -1.50
CA THR A 213 10.37 -7.38 -2.61
C THR A 213 10.89 -6.83 -3.95
N LEU A 214 11.26 -5.56 -4.02
CA LEU A 214 11.83 -4.95 -5.22
C LEU A 214 13.15 -5.61 -5.62
N THR A 215 14.02 -5.91 -4.65
CA THR A 215 15.26 -6.66 -4.91
C THR A 215 14.97 -8.03 -5.50
N TYR A 216 13.97 -8.74 -4.95
CA TYR A 216 13.55 -10.04 -5.47
C TYR A 216 13.04 -9.93 -6.92
N LEU A 217 12.16 -8.96 -7.20
CA LEU A 217 11.61 -8.71 -8.54
C LEU A 217 12.69 -8.37 -9.57
N ASN A 218 13.69 -7.61 -9.19
CA ASN A 218 14.80 -7.22 -10.06
C ASN A 218 15.78 -8.37 -10.34
N THR A 219 15.86 -9.36 -9.46
CA THR A 219 16.80 -10.49 -9.57
C THR A 219 16.17 -11.77 -10.11
N HIS A 220 14.85 -11.85 -10.07
CA HIS A 220 14.11 -13.05 -10.51
C HIS A 220 13.05 -12.69 -11.54
N ASN A 221 12.96 -13.47 -12.59
CA ASN A 221 11.89 -13.31 -13.57
C ASN A 221 10.58 -13.92 -13.01
N VAL A 222 9.82 -13.10 -12.30
CA VAL A 222 8.56 -13.53 -11.68
C VAL A 222 7.47 -13.55 -12.74
N SER A 223 6.95 -14.73 -13.04
CA SER A 223 5.81 -14.86 -13.95
C SER A 223 4.56 -14.19 -13.37
N ALA A 224 3.85 -13.44 -14.20
CA ALA A 224 2.57 -12.83 -13.82
C ALA A 224 1.57 -13.88 -13.30
N ASN A 225 1.58 -15.10 -13.84
CA ASN A 225 0.72 -16.20 -13.40
C ASN A 225 1.07 -16.75 -12.00
N ALA A 226 2.24 -16.42 -11.47
CA ALA A 226 2.64 -16.78 -10.11
C ALA A 226 2.11 -15.80 -9.06
N ILE A 227 1.54 -14.67 -9.50
CA ILE A 227 1.07 -13.60 -8.63
C ILE A 227 -0.46 -13.65 -8.56
N THR A 228 -0.99 -13.82 -7.35
CA THR A 228 -2.43 -13.75 -7.08
C THR A 228 -2.70 -12.50 -6.27
N ILE A 229 -3.49 -11.58 -6.84
CA ILE A 229 -3.90 -10.36 -6.17
C ILE A 229 -5.05 -10.70 -5.22
N GLU A 230 -4.91 -10.32 -3.96
CA GLU A 230 -5.92 -10.58 -2.95
C GLU A 230 -7.12 -9.62 -3.12
N LYS A 231 -8.31 -10.09 -2.73
CA LYS A 231 -9.55 -9.32 -2.90
C LYS A 231 -9.47 -7.90 -2.30
N TYR A 232 -8.83 -7.76 -1.15
CA TYR A 232 -8.70 -6.46 -0.48
C TYR A 232 -7.76 -5.48 -1.21
N GLN A 233 -6.89 -5.98 -2.10
CA GLN A 233 -5.94 -5.19 -2.86
C GLN A 233 -6.53 -4.66 -4.18
N LEU A 234 -7.54 -5.36 -4.74
CA LEU A 234 -8.03 -5.14 -6.11
C LEU A 234 -8.37 -3.68 -6.42
N ASN A 235 -9.03 -2.97 -5.48
CA ASN A 235 -9.42 -1.59 -5.72
C ASN A 235 -8.21 -0.66 -5.87
N ASP A 236 -7.26 -0.75 -4.94
CA ASP A 236 -6.04 0.06 -5.00
C ASP A 236 -5.18 -0.30 -6.21
N TRP A 237 -5.06 -1.60 -6.55
CA TRP A 237 -4.35 -2.04 -7.75
C TRP A 237 -4.97 -1.45 -9.02
N ASN A 238 -6.29 -1.50 -9.17
CA ASN A 238 -7.02 -0.93 -10.30
C ASN A 238 -6.83 0.59 -10.39
N GLU A 239 -7.04 1.30 -9.28
CA GLU A 239 -6.98 2.76 -9.26
C GLU A 239 -5.56 3.28 -9.50
N ILE A 240 -4.55 2.70 -8.84
CA ILE A 240 -3.16 3.10 -9.05
C ILE A 240 -2.73 2.80 -10.48
N SER A 241 -2.97 1.56 -10.96
CA SER A 241 -2.62 1.18 -12.33
C SER A 241 -3.25 2.10 -13.36
N ARG A 242 -4.55 2.35 -13.26
CA ARG A 242 -5.28 3.24 -14.17
C ARG A 242 -4.73 4.66 -14.18
N ARG A 243 -4.43 5.22 -13.00
CA ARG A 243 -3.93 6.59 -12.86
C ARG A 243 -2.49 6.73 -13.32
N VAL A 244 -1.62 5.81 -12.93
CA VAL A 244 -0.21 5.80 -13.34
C VAL A 244 -0.09 5.58 -14.84
N TRP A 245 -0.89 4.67 -15.41
CA TRP A 245 -0.95 4.50 -16.86
C TRP A 245 -1.44 5.76 -17.56
N SER A 246 -2.55 6.35 -17.11
CA SER A 246 -3.09 7.56 -17.73
C SER A 246 -2.08 8.71 -17.71
N LEU A 247 -1.30 8.83 -16.64
CA LEU A 247 -0.22 9.79 -16.53
C LEU A 247 0.93 9.45 -17.49
N GLY A 248 1.40 8.20 -17.48
CA GLY A 248 2.58 7.78 -18.25
C GLY A 248 2.34 7.68 -19.76
N CYS A 249 1.08 7.49 -20.20
CA CYS A 249 0.70 7.40 -21.61
C CYS A 249 0.16 8.72 -22.19
N ALA A 250 0.12 9.79 -21.40
CA ALA A 250 -0.32 11.11 -21.87
C ALA A 250 0.63 11.72 -22.92
N MET A 251 1.86 11.23 -23.03
CA MET A 251 2.79 11.49 -24.14
C MET A 251 2.72 10.36 -25.16
N SER A 252 2.98 10.69 -26.44
CA SER A 252 3.06 9.67 -27.48
C SER A 252 3.99 8.53 -27.04
N PRO A 253 3.51 7.27 -26.97
CA PRO A 253 4.33 6.16 -26.53
C PRO A 253 5.52 6.01 -27.45
N GLN A 254 6.72 6.13 -26.93
CA GLN A 254 7.91 5.75 -27.67
C GLN A 254 7.95 4.21 -27.68
N ARG A 255 7.81 3.62 -28.86
CA ARG A 255 8.14 2.21 -29.08
C ARG A 255 9.65 2.06 -28.94
N VAL A 256 10.10 1.22 -28.04
CA VAL A 256 11.49 0.78 -27.93
C VAL A 256 11.68 -0.44 -28.82
#